data_f12d353e5864a344e3799f9a9528fa17
#
_entry.id   f12d353e5864a344e3799f9a9528fa17
#
_cell.length_a   1.000
_cell.length_b   1.000
_cell.length_c   1.000
_cell.angle_alpha   90.00
_cell.angle_beta   90.00
_cell.angle_gamma   90.00
#
_symmetry.space_group_name_H-M   'P 1'
#
loop_
_entity.id
_entity.type
_entity.pdbx_description
1 polymer ?
#
loop_
_entity_poly.entity_id
_entity_poly.type
_entity_poly.pdbx_seq_one_letter_code
_entity_poly.pdbx_strand_id
1 'polypeptide(L)'
;CLERTRMAASAFFTSLRARLNERRWPVITVAASLLTGMAYSLLWGPIVRHHPYWLTPGDLWATYRSAHYIGWGYLGGVYSAGTGLVTFPGILLLLAPVAMLSGALGLTEAFPRFVMHPTAWLVLGPFEILLSSVALFATDALAERLGVGTGRRAVLCAIQGVVLWNVSVLWGHPEDAVAVGLAVYSLLFALDGRWTGAGWLFGLAMATQPLVVLMFPVLLAMCDRQQITGLALRSFLPIVALVATPLIAQFHPTMHAIFDQPNYPRIDHATPWTALAPRLGGTGKNVAVAGGPGRAIAVLVACGLGLWARRKRDRPEMLVWAAALAMASRCFTESVMDSFYIWPALAIGLVVAAYMGRWRLAFAGALAVLTSVVSNWRLGEFPWWALVTAGIVLVLAAGSVRRISRHGSKMPMTCENDTSLSQWGTRSARLVGAAR
;
A
#
# COMPACT_ATOMS: atom_id res chain seq x y z
N CYS A 1 -38.42 20.29 -4.41
CA CYS A 1 -37.45 19.22 -4.68
C CYS A 1 -36.10 19.79 -5.10
N LEU A 2 -36.03 20.65 -6.11
CA LEU A 2 -34.82 21.27 -6.65
C LEU A 2 -34.00 22.08 -5.62
N GLU A 3 -34.63 22.84 -4.72
CA GLU A 3 -33.92 23.60 -3.68
C GLU A 3 -33.27 22.72 -2.64
N ARG A 4 -33.91 21.61 -2.23
CA ARG A 4 -33.31 20.64 -1.31
C ARG A 4 -32.09 19.96 -1.91
N THR A 5 -32.15 19.62 -3.20
CA THR A 5 -31.00 19.03 -3.92
C THR A 5 -29.84 20.02 -4.02
N ARG A 6 -30.13 21.32 -4.29
CA ARG A 6 -29.11 22.38 -4.32
C ARG A 6 -28.44 22.61 -2.95
N MET A 7 -29.25 22.63 -1.86
CA MET A 7 -28.70 22.79 -0.50
C MET A 7 -27.85 21.58 -0.09
N ALA A 8 -28.30 20.38 -0.39
CA ALA A 8 -27.53 19.16 -0.11
C ALA A 8 -26.20 19.14 -0.91
N ALA A 9 -26.23 19.51 -2.17
CA ALA A 9 -25.03 19.62 -3.00
C ALA A 9 -24.07 20.69 -2.46
N SER A 10 -24.58 21.89 -2.09
CA SER A 10 -23.75 22.96 -1.50
C SER A 10 -23.10 22.52 -0.18
N ALA A 11 -23.85 21.88 0.71
CA ALA A 11 -23.31 21.34 1.97
C ALA A 11 -22.25 20.26 1.72
N PHE A 12 -22.47 19.39 0.76
CA PHE A 12 -21.50 18.38 0.35
C PHE A 12 -20.20 19.02 -0.15
N PHE A 13 -20.27 19.96 -1.10
CA PHE A 13 -19.09 20.66 -1.62
C PHE A 13 -18.33 21.46 -0.57
N THR A 14 -19.04 22.09 0.36
CA THR A 14 -18.42 22.82 1.48
C THR A 14 -17.68 21.86 2.40
N SER A 15 -18.30 20.74 2.76
CA SER A 15 -17.66 19.68 3.57
C SER A 15 -16.46 19.07 2.86
N LEU A 16 -16.59 18.78 1.56
CA LEU A 16 -15.49 18.24 0.75
C LEU A 16 -14.31 19.24 0.69
N ARG A 17 -14.59 20.52 0.44
CA ARG A 17 -13.56 21.56 0.41
C ARG A 17 -12.85 21.71 1.76
N ALA A 18 -13.57 21.64 2.88
CA ALA A 18 -12.98 21.66 4.20
C ALA A 18 -12.03 20.47 4.42
N ARG A 19 -12.47 19.26 4.07
CA ARG A 19 -11.64 18.03 4.15
C ARG A 19 -10.41 18.07 3.25
N LEU A 20 -10.55 18.59 2.01
CA LEU A 20 -9.42 18.76 1.10
C LEU A 20 -8.40 19.78 1.63
N ASN A 21 -8.86 20.85 2.28
CA ASN A 21 -7.98 21.82 2.93
C ASN A 21 -7.21 21.21 4.11
N GLU A 22 -7.85 20.35 4.89
CA GLU A 22 -7.19 19.59 5.97
C GLU A 22 -6.11 18.65 5.43
N ARG A 23 -6.35 18.05 4.24
CA ARG A 23 -5.46 17.12 3.55
C ARG A 23 -4.75 17.75 2.33
N ARG A 24 -4.50 19.05 2.36
CA ARG A 24 -3.93 19.78 1.22
C ARG A 24 -2.60 19.23 0.74
N TRP A 25 -1.75 18.73 1.64
CA TRP A 25 -0.42 18.24 1.26
C TRP A 25 -0.46 16.93 0.48
N PRO A 26 -1.20 15.89 0.91
CA PRO A 26 -1.44 14.74 0.03
C PRO A 26 -2.05 15.16 -1.32
N VAL A 27 -3.05 16.05 -1.34
CA VAL A 27 -3.70 16.50 -2.59
C VAL A 27 -2.71 17.16 -3.55
N ILE A 28 -1.86 18.08 -3.04
CA ILE A 28 -0.82 18.73 -3.87
C ILE A 28 0.18 17.69 -4.38
N THR A 29 0.63 16.76 -3.52
CA THR A 29 1.56 15.70 -3.91
C THR A 29 0.95 14.80 -4.99
N VAL A 30 -0.30 14.42 -4.84
CA VAL A 30 -1.02 13.61 -5.85
C VAL A 30 -1.12 14.34 -7.18
N ALA A 31 -1.51 15.61 -7.17
CA ALA A 31 -1.58 16.42 -8.39
C ALA A 31 -0.20 16.51 -9.08
N ALA A 32 0.86 16.74 -8.30
CA ALA A 32 2.22 16.76 -8.83
C ALA A 32 2.64 15.39 -9.40
N SER A 33 2.37 14.29 -8.67
CA SER A 33 2.68 12.93 -9.13
C SER A 33 1.92 12.56 -10.40
N LEU A 34 0.64 12.97 -10.49
CA LEU A 34 -0.18 12.74 -11.67
C LEU A 34 0.39 13.47 -12.90
N LEU A 35 0.67 14.77 -12.76
CA LEU A 35 1.22 15.57 -13.86
C LEU A 35 2.59 15.05 -14.30
N THR A 36 3.50 14.84 -13.34
CA THR A 36 4.87 14.42 -13.66
C THR A 36 4.92 12.95 -14.12
N GLY A 37 4.11 12.07 -13.53
CA GLY A 37 4.02 10.66 -13.92
C GLY A 37 3.48 10.48 -15.33
N MET A 38 2.41 11.19 -15.68
CA MET A 38 1.87 11.15 -17.05
C MET A 38 2.84 11.80 -18.03
N ALA A 39 3.46 12.94 -17.69
CA ALA A 39 4.47 13.57 -18.54
C ALA A 39 5.66 12.62 -18.78
N TYR A 40 6.16 11.95 -17.74
CA TYR A 40 7.22 10.95 -17.86
C TYR A 40 6.81 9.82 -18.80
N SER A 41 5.63 9.25 -18.59
CA SER A 41 5.15 8.12 -19.36
C SER A 41 4.96 8.45 -20.85
N LEU A 42 4.36 9.60 -21.15
CA LEU A 42 4.01 9.98 -22.52
C LEU A 42 5.16 10.65 -23.29
N LEU A 43 6.05 11.35 -22.61
CA LEU A 43 7.06 12.20 -23.26
C LEU A 43 8.49 11.66 -23.16
N TRP A 44 8.84 10.90 -22.10
CA TRP A 44 10.21 10.45 -21.88
C TRP A 44 10.72 9.52 -22.99
N GLY A 45 9.93 8.52 -23.37
CA GLY A 45 10.28 7.61 -24.48
C GLY A 45 10.46 8.37 -25.79
N PRO A 46 9.40 9.05 -26.30
CA PRO A 46 9.45 9.73 -27.58
C PRO A 46 10.45 10.89 -27.67
N ILE A 47 10.54 11.74 -26.63
CA ILE A 47 11.33 12.98 -26.70
C ILE A 47 12.75 12.76 -26.19
N VAL A 48 12.93 12.09 -25.02
CA VAL A 48 14.23 12.02 -24.36
C VAL A 48 15.05 10.82 -24.83
N ARG A 49 14.40 9.68 -25.05
CA ARG A 49 15.05 8.43 -25.48
C ARG A 49 14.98 8.19 -27.00
N HIS A 50 14.25 9.03 -27.72
CA HIS A 50 13.97 8.84 -29.15
C HIS A 50 13.37 7.47 -29.48
N HIS A 51 12.59 6.92 -28.54
CA HIS A 51 11.85 5.67 -28.73
C HIS A 51 10.41 5.97 -29.18
N PRO A 52 9.88 5.22 -30.15
CA PRO A 52 8.54 5.51 -30.71
C PRO A 52 7.38 5.02 -29.82
N TYR A 53 7.58 4.75 -28.56
CA TYR A 53 6.56 4.22 -27.65
C TYR A 53 6.48 4.94 -26.30
N TRP A 54 5.27 4.90 -25.72
CA TRP A 54 5.06 5.37 -24.36
C TRP A 54 5.67 4.41 -23.34
N LEU A 55 6.16 4.94 -22.25
CA LEU A 55 6.67 4.14 -21.14
C LEU A 55 5.51 3.78 -20.22
N THR A 56 5.03 2.57 -20.29
CA THR A 56 3.96 2.04 -19.44
C THR A 56 4.47 0.86 -18.61
N PRO A 57 4.07 0.72 -17.32
CA PRO A 57 4.51 -0.37 -16.47
C PRO A 57 4.01 -1.72 -16.99
N GLY A 58 4.95 -2.67 -17.20
CA GLY A 58 4.61 -3.98 -17.76
C GLY A 58 3.66 -4.81 -16.87
N ASP A 59 3.94 -4.83 -15.57
CA ASP A 59 3.24 -5.69 -14.61
C ASP A 59 1.79 -5.27 -14.38
N LEU A 60 1.51 -3.96 -14.47
CA LEU A 60 0.15 -3.44 -14.38
C LEU A 60 -0.79 -4.03 -15.42
N TRP A 61 -0.28 -4.34 -16.63
CA TRP A 61 -1.12 -4.88 -17.71
C TRP A 61 -1.63 -6.29 -17.42
N ALA A 62 -0.88 -7.11 -16.69
CA ALA A 62 -1.35 -8.42 -16.25
C ALA A 62 -2.52 -8.28 -15.26
N THR A 63 -2.37 -7.39 -14.28
CA THR A 63 -3.41 -7.08 -13.29
C THR A 63 -4.66 -6.46 -13.96
N TYR A 64 -4.46 -5.50 -14.84
CA TYR A 64 -5.54 -4.86 -15.61
C TYR A 64 -6.32 -5.86 -16.48
N ARG A 65 -5.63 -6.76 -17.17
CA ARG A 65 -6.27 -7.83 -17.95
C ARG A 65 -7.12 -8.75 -17.09
N SER A 66 -6.60 -9.14 -15.92
CA SER A 66 -7.36 -9.95 -14.98
C SER A 66 -8.60 -9.22 -14.43
N ALA A 67 -8.58 -7.89 -14.36
CA ALA A 67 -9.70 -7.10 -13.91
C ALA A 67 -10.91 -7.14 -14.88
N HIS A 68 -10.70 -7.43 -16.18
CA HIS A 68 -11.81 -7.65 -17.13
C HIS A 68 -12.69 -8.84 -16.72
N TYR A 69 -12.11 -9.92 -16.16
CA TYR A 69 -12.91 -11.05 -15.67
C TYR A 69 -13.87 -10.64 -14.57
N ILE A 70 -13.45 -9.74 -13.67
CA ILE A 70 -14.35 -9.16 -12.66
C ILE A 70 -15.45 -8.34 -13.33
N GLY A 71 -15.10 -7.51 -14.30
CA GLY A 71 -16.04 -6.70 -15.06
C GLY A 71 -17.12 -7.54 -15.78
N TRP A 72 -16.77 -8.73 -16.23
CA TRP A 72 -17.69 -9.70 -16.83
C TRP A 72 -18.45 -10.54 -15.81
N GLY A 73 -18.28 -10.28 -14.51
CA GLY A 73 -18.92 -11.05 -13.44
C GLY A 73 -18.31 -12.43 -13.19
N TYR A 74 -17.11 -12.71 -13.70
CA TYR A 74 -16.45 -14.01 -13.62
C TYR A 74 -15.20 -13.98 -12.73
N LEU A 75 -15.37 -13.81 -11.44
CA LEU A 75 -14.27 -13.83 -10.45
C LEU A 75 -13.46 -15.14 -10.53
N GLY A 76 -14.08 -16.28 -10.85
CA GLY A 76 -13.40 -17.57 -10.97
C GLY A 76 -12.31 -17.63 -12.05
N GLY A 77 -12.34 -16.72 -13.03
CA GLY A 77 -11.41 -16.69 -14.16
C GLY A 77 -10.15 -15.85 -13.98
N VAL A 78 -9.99 -15.14 -12.85
CA VAL A 78 -8.93 -14.13 -12.68
C VAL A 78 -7.50 -14.70 -12.76
N TYR A 79 -7.33 -15.97 -12.45
CA TYR A 79 -6.05 -16.70 -12.55
C TYR A 79 -5.97 -17.60 -13.78
N SER A 80 -6.85 -17.40 -14.77
CA SER A 80 -6.84 -18.20 -16.01
C SER A 80 -5.49 -18.13 -16.73
N ALA A 81 -5.19 -19.15 -17.50
CA ALA A 81 -4.00 -19.18 -18.32
C ALA A 81 -3.91 -17.93 -19.23
N GLY A 82 -2.78 -17.27 -19.23
CA GLY A 82 -2.53 -16.05 -20.01
C GLY A 82 -2.87 -14.74 -19.33
N THR A 83 -3.48 -14.71 -18.11
CA THR A 83 -3.63 -13.46 -17.34
C THR A 83 -2.30 -12.97 -16.78
N GLY A 84 -1.44 -13.89 -16.32
CA GLY A 84 -0.17 -13.58 -15.67
C GLY A 84 -0.32 -12.96 -14.28
N LEU A 85 -1.54 -13.01 -13.69
CA LEU A 85 -1.79 -12.45 -12.35
C LEU A 85 -1.08 -13.29 -11.27
N VAL A 86 -0.32 -12.62 -10.43
CA VAL A 86 0.42 -13.22 -9.30
C VAL A 86 0.10 -12.55 -7.96
N THR A 87 -0.90 -11.66 -7.92
CA THR A 87 -1.37 -10.95 -6.72
C THR A 87 -2.77 -11.41 -6.32
N PHE A 88 -3.26 -10.94 -5.17
CA PHE A 88 -4.59 -11.29 -4.69
C PHE A 88 -5.70 -10.48 -5.41
N PRO A 89 -6.94 -11.02 -5.50
CA PRO A 89 -7.97 -10.43 -6.36
C PRO A 89 -8.54 -9.09 -5.89
N GLY A 90 -8.22 -8.62 -4.68
CA GLY A 90 -8.79 -7.39 -4.12
C GLY A 90 -8.54 -6.14 -4.97
N ILE A 91 -7.35 -6.02 -5.56
CA ILE A 91 -7.04 -4.87 -6.45
C ILE A 91 -7.88 -4.90 -7.72
N LEU A 92 -8.26 -6.07 -8.21
CA LEU A 92 -9.03 -6.22 -9.43
C LEU A 92 -10.42 -5.59 -9.32
N LEU A 93 -11.03 -5.61 -8.11
CA LEU A 93 -12.32 -4.97 -7.85
C LEU A 93 -12.24 -3.45 -8.09
N LEU A 94 -11.09 -2.84 -7.79
CA LEU A 94 -10.85 -1.42 -7.99
C LEU A 94 -10.51 -1.09 -9.44
N LEU A 95 -9.83 -1.98 -10.15
CA LEU A 95 -9.46 -1.79 -11.56
C LEU A 95 -10.57 -2.17 -12.55
N ALA A 96 -11.51 -3.04 -12.15
CA ALA A 96 -12.58 -3.51 -13.04
C ALA A 96 -13.41 -2.39 -13.70
N PRO A 97 -13.82 -1.31 -13.01
CA PRO A 97 -14.55 -0.23 -13.65
C PRO A 97 -13.75 0.44 -14.78
N VAL A 98 -12.44 0.63 -14.59
CA VAL A 98 -11.57 1.23 -15.63
C VAL A 98 -11.35 0.26 -16.78
N ALA A 99 -11.18 -1.04 -16.48
CA ALA A 99 -11.06 -2.07 -17.50
C ALA A 99 -12.32 -2.13 -18.38
N MET A 100 -13.50 -2.12 -17.76
CA MET A 100 -14.78 -2.09 -18.49
C MET A 100 -14.95 -0.82 -19.32
N LEU A 101 -14.62 0.35 -18.74
CA LEU A 101 -14.71 1.63 -19.46
C LEU A 101 -13.79 1.63 -20.68
N SER A 102 -12.55 1.20 -20.54
CA SER A 102 -11.59 1.12 -21.65
C SER A 102 -12.06 0.17 -22.74
N GLY A 103 -12.60 -0.98 -22.37
CA GLY A 103 -13.20 -1.94 -23.31
C GLY A 103 -14.41 -1.36 -24.04
N ALA A 104 -15.32 -0.68 -23.34
CA ALA A 104 -16.50 -0.04 -23.92
C ALA A 104 -16.13 1.09 -24.89
N LEU A 105 -15.01 1.79 -24.64
CA LEU A 105 -14.49 2.84 -25.53
C LEU A 105 -13.61 2.30 -26.66
N GLY A 106 -13.36 0.98 -26.74
CA GLY A 106 -12.51 0.36 -27.75
C GLY A 106 -11.04 0.79 -27.66
N LEU A 107 -10.55 1.13 -26.46
CA LEU A 107 -9.18 1.59 -26.26
C LEU A 107 -8.20 0.41 -26.39
N THR A 108 -7.04 0.68 -27.02
CA THR A 108 -6.01 -0.32 -27.23
C THR A 108 -5.19 -0.57 -25.97
N GLU A 109 -4.89 -1.85 -25.69
CA GLU A 109 -4.04 -2.31 -24.59
C GLU A 109 -2.60 -2.62 -25.05
N ALA A 110 -1.65 -2.62 -24.13
CA ALA A 110 -0.26 -2.96 -24.45
C ALA A 110 -0.06 -4.48 -24.67
N PHE A 111 -0.88 -5.33 -24.06
CA PHE A 111 -0.84 -6.78 -24.14
C PHE A 111 -2.18 -7.36 -24.60
N PRO A 112 -2.22 -8.56 -25.23
CA PRO A 112 -1.10 -9.46 -25.50
C PRO A 112 -0.25 -9.09 -26.73
N ARG A 113 -0.56 -8.02 -27.41
CA ARG A 113 0.19 -7.52 -28.57
C ARG A 113 0.96 -6.27 -28.18
N PHE A 114 2.22 -6.17 -28.63
CA PHE A 114 2.99 -4.96 -28.43
C PHE A 114 2.31 -3.78 -29.17
N VAL A 115 1.91 -2.76 -28.42
CA VAL A 115 1.32 -1.52 -28.91
C VAL A 115 2.17 -0.35 -28.46
N MET A 116 2.66 0.45 -29.41
CA MET A 116 3.56 1.58 -29.09
C MET A 116 2.88 2.65 -28.25
N HIS A 117 1.60 2.89 -28.48
CA HIS A 117 0.79 3.90 -27.81
C HIS A 117 -0.53 3.29 -27.34
N PRO A 118 -0.51 2.51 -26.24
CA PRO A 118 -1.73 1.87 -25.74
C PRO A 118 -2.68 2.92 -25.19
N THR A 119 -3.76 3.24 -25.93
CA THR A 119 -4.68 4.34 -25.58
C THR A 119 -5.43 4.10 -24.28
N ALA A 120 -5.60 2.84 -23.84
CA ALA A 120 -6.13 2.52 -22.52
C ALA A 120 -5.28 3.14 -21.38
N TRP A 121 -3.99 3.40 -21.61
CA TRP A 121 -3.11 4.05 -20.65
C TRP A 121 -3.54 5.48 -20.29
N LEU A 122 -4.19 6.20 -21.20
CA LEU A 122 -4.70 7.56 -20.93
C LEU A 122 -5.77 7.60 -19.83
N VAL A 123 -6.42 6.47 -19.56
CA VAL A 123 -7.40 6.31 -18.47
C VAL A 123 -6.79 5.53 -17.30
N LEU A 124 -6.11 4.44 -17.60
CA LEU A 124 -5.52 3.55 -16.61
C LEU A 124 -4.40 4.22 -15.81
N GLY A 125 -3.48 4.95 -16.48
CA GLY A 125 -2.33 5.59 -15.82
C GLY A 125 -2.73 6.64 -14.78
N PRO A 126 -3.59 7.64 -15.12
CA PRO A 126 -4.11 8.57 -14.12
C PRO A 126 -4.85 7.87 -12.98
N PHE A 127 -5.66 6.87 -13.30
CA PHE A 127 -6.41 6.13 -12.28
C PHE A 127 -5.50 5.37 -11.33
N GLU A 128 -4.47 4.69 -11.85
CA GLU A 128 -3.47 3.96 -11.07
C GLU A 128 -2.74 4.89 -10.10
N ILE A 129 -2.26 6.05 -10.57
CA ILE A 129 -1.57 7.04 -9.73
C ILE A 129 -2.51 7.57 -8.64
N LEU A 130 -3.77 7.85 -8.96
CA LEU A 130 -4.78 8.26 -7.99
C LEU A 130 -5.06 7.16 -6.97
N LEU A 131 -5.18 5.91 -7.40
CA LEU A 131 -5.43 4.76 -6.53
C LEU A 131 -4.25 4.53 -5.58
N SER A 132 -3.03 4.58 -6.08
CA SER A 132 -1.80 4.46 -5.29
C SER A 132 -1.67 5.58 -4.24
N SER A 133 -2.28 6.73 -4.48
CA SER A 133 -2.23 7.88 -3.58
C SER A 133 -2.95 7.68 -2.24
N VAL A 134 -3.80 6.67 -2.11
CA VAL A 134 -4.47 6.30 -0.83
C VAL A 134 -3.46 6.20 0.30
N ALA A 135 -2.27 5.70 0.02
CA ALA A 135 -1.19 5.59 0.98
C ALA A 135 -0.66 6.94 1.47
N LEU A 136 -0.62 7.97 0.63
CA LEU A 136 -0.21 9.32 1.03
C LEU A 136 -1.20 9.92 2.03
N PHE A 137 -2.50 9.74 1.79
CA PHE A 137 -3.54 10.18 2.72
C PHE A 137 -3.48 9.44 4.05
N ALA A 138 -3.24 8.12 4.01
CA ALA A 138 -3.16 7.28 5.20
C ALA A 138 -1.95 7.66 6.08
N THR A 139 -0.77 7.83 5.47
CA THR A 139 0.46 8.21 6.20
C THR A 139 0.40 9.64 6.73
N ASP A 140 -0.22 10.59 6.01
CA ASP A 140 -0.47 11.93 6.49
C ASP A 140 -1.43 11.93 7.70
N ALA A 141 -2.52 11.15 7.64
CA ALA A 141 -3.47 11.00 8.74
C ALA A 141 -2.81 10.37 9.98
N LEU A 142 -1.98 9.34 9.78
CA LEU A 142 -1.23 8.73 10.88
C LEU A 142 -0.21 9.70 11.48
N ALA A 143 0.50 10.47 10.66
CA ALA A 143 1.43 11.50 11.14
C ALA A 143 0.69 12.58 11.96
N GLU A 144 -0.48 13.02 11.50
CA GLU A 144 -1.33 13.96 12.25
C GLU A 144 -1.77 13.39 13.59
N ARG A 145 -2.22 12.14 13.62
CA ARG A 145 -2.62 11.42 14.84
C ARG A 145 -1.49 11.30 15.86
N LEU A 146 -0.24 11.20 15.38
CA LEU A 146 0.96 11.22 16.23
C LEU A 146 1.36 12.64 16.66
N GLY A 147 0.67 13.70 16.23
CA GLY A 147 0.97 15.09 16.58
C GLY A 147 2.11 15.70 15.75
N VAL A 148 2.36 15.20 14.55
CA VAL A 148 3.33 15.78 13.62
C VAL A 148 2.78 17.12 13.07
N GLY A 149 3.51 18.21 13.28
CA GLY A 149 3.09 19.54 12.82
C GLY A 149 3.03 19.66 11.30
N THR A 150 2.17 20.56 10.81
CA THR A 150 1.80 20.71 9.38
C THR A 150 3.00 20.85 8.43
N GLY A 151 4.04 21.62 8.79
CA GLY A 151 5.22 21.78 7.95
C GLY A 151 6.00 20.46 7.76
N ARG A 152 6.11 19.63 8.82
CA ARG A 152 6.75 18.31 8.70
C ARG A 152 5.88 17.33 7.90
N ARG A 153 4.56 17.44 8.00
CA ARG A 153 3.62 16.63 7.19
C ARG A 153 3.75 16.98 5.71
N ALA A 154 3.93 18.29 5.36
CA ALA A 154 4.19 18.71 4.00
C ALA A 154 5.46 18.06 3.41
N VAL A 155 6.57 18.11 4.17
CA VAL A 155 7.83 17.49 3.78
C VAL A 155 7.68 15.97 3.68
N LEU A 156 6.99 15.34 4.63
CA LEU A 156 6.70 13.90 4.60
C LEU A 156 5.93 13.51 3.32
N CYS A 157 4.86 14.23 2.97
CA CYS A 157 4.09 13.95 1.76
C CYS A 157 4.95 14.10 0.49
N ALA A 158 5.77 15.15 0.41
CA ALA A 158 6.65 15.36 -0.74
C ALA A 158 7.68 14.20 -0.89
N ILE A 159 8.35 13.81 0.19
CA ILE A 159 9.28 12.66 0.19
C ILE A 159 8.55 11.37 -0.21
N GLN A 160 7.39 11.13 0.38
CA GLN A 160 6.60 9.93 0.09
C GLN A 160 6.12 9.89 -1.36
N GLY A 161 5.75 11.02 -1.95
CA GLY A 161 5.42 11.11 -3.37
C GLY A 161 6.56 10.68 -4.28
N VAL A 162 7.80 11.09 -3.95
CA VAL A 162 9.00 10.67 -4.69
C VAL A 162 9.27 9.17 -4.50
N VAL A 163 9.17 8.65 -3.29
CA VAL A 163 9.43 7.22 -3.01
C VAL A 163 8.35 6.33 -3.60
N LEU A 164 7.08 6.79 -3.58
CA LEU A 164 5.95 6.10 -4.19
C LEU A 164 6.06 6.00 -5.73
N TRP A 165 6.88 6.84 -6.35
CA TRP A 165 7.13 6.81 -7.79
C TRP A 165 7.55 5.44 -8.32
N ASN A 166 8.37 4.71 -7.55
CA ASN A 166 8.76 3.35 -7.91
C ASN A 166 7.57 2.41 -8.01
N VAL A 167 6.61 2.53 -7.09
CA VAL A 167 5.43 1.65 -7.05
C VAL A 167 4.45 2.00 -8.16
N SER A 168 4.14 3.30 -8.32
CA SER A 168 3.06 3.75 -9.21
C SER A 168 3.53 3.97 -10.64
N VAL A 169 4.60 4.73 -10.87
CA VAL A 169 4.97 5.17 -12.22
C VAL A 169 5.92 4.22 -12.92
N LEU A 170 6.90 3.64 -12.20
CA LEU A 170 7.90 2.79 -12.82
C LEU A 170 7.46 1.33 -12.94
N TRP A 171 6.86 0.78 -11.89
CA TRP A 171 6.52 -0.64 -11.83
C TRP A 171 5.02 -0.93 -11.98
N GLY A 172 4.15 0.01 -11.59
CA GLY A 172 2.69 -0.12 -11.74
C GLY A 172 2.10 -1.20 -10.84
N HIS A 173 2.41 -1.11 -9.54
CA HIS A 173 1.91 -2.00 -8.49
C HIS A 173 0.94 -1.27 -7.54
N PRO A 174 -0.25 -0.81 -8.01
CA PRO A 174 -1.22 -0.13 -7.16
C PRO A 174 -1.68 -0.98 -5.98
N GLU A 175 -1.64 -2.31 -6.09
CA GLU A 175 -1.98 -3.23 -5.02
C GLU A 175 -1.12 -3.02 -3.78
N ASP A 176 0.18 -2.77 -3.94
CA ASP A 176 1.08 -2.52 -2.81
C ASP A 176 0.72 -1.21 -2.11
N ALA A 177 0.49 -0.15 -2.89
CA ALA A 177 0.15 1.16 -2.37
C ALA A 177 -1.22 1.17 -1.65
N VAL A 178 -2.23 0.57 -2.26
CA VAL A 178 -3.58 0.45 -1.69
C VAL A 178 -3.55 -0.38 -0.42
N ALA A 179 -2.89 -1.53 -0.44
CA ALA A 179 -2.82 -2.41 0.72
C ALA A 179 -2.11 -1.73 1.90
N VAL A 180 -0.98 -1.05 1.66
CA VAL A 180 -0.28 -0.30 2.72
C VAL A 180 -1.14 0.85 3.21
N GLY A 181 -1.83 1.58 2.34
CA GLY A 181 -2.75 2.64 2.72
C GLY A 181 -3.86 2.14 3.63
N LEU A 182 -4.53 1.05 3.26
CA LEU A 182 -5.57 0.40 4.06
C LEU A 182 -5.03 -0.16 5.37
N ALA A 183 -3.83 -0.76 5.38
CA ALA A 183 -3.19 -1.26 6.59
C ALA A 183 -2.80 -0.14 7.54
N VAL A 184 -2.33 1.01 7.04
CA VAL A 184 -2.05 2.21 7.85
C VAL A 184 -3.33 2.81 8.41
N TYR A 185 -4.43 2.87 7.63
CA TYR A 185 -5.74 3.26 8.17
C TYR A 185 -6.24 2.26 9.22
N SER A 186 -6.03 0.94 9.02
CA SER A 186 -6.35 -0.06 10.04
C SER A 186 -5.60 0.21 11.34
N LEU A 187 -4.30 0.51 11.26
CA LEU A 187 -3.49 0.88 12.41
C LEU A 187 -4.02 2.15 13.09
N LEU A 188 -4.41 3.17 12.32
CA LEU A 188 -5.02 4.40 12.82
C LEU A 188 -6.33 4.11 13.56
N PHE A 189 -7.23 3.30 12.99
CA PHE A 189 -8.47 2.89 13.63
C PHE A 189 -8.21 2.09 14.91
N ALA A 190 -7.18 1.23 14.93
CA ALA A 190 -6.79 0.49 16.13
C ALA A 190 -6.27 1.42 17.23
N LEU A 191 -5.48 2.45 16.88
CA LEU A 191 -5.02 3.49 17.81
C LEU A 191 -6.18 4.31 18.40
N ASP A 192 -7.29 4.40 17.70
CA ASP A 192 -8.52 5.06 18.16
C ASP A 192 -9.53 4.09 18.82
N GLY A 193 -9.15 2.82 19.04
CA GLY A 193 -10.01 1.81 19.67
C GLY A 193 -11.14 1.28 18.78
N ARG A 194 -11.15 1.64 17.49
CA ARG A 194 -12.21 1.30 16.52
C ARG A 194 -11.94 -0.07 15.86
N TRP A 195 -11.99 -1.14 16.64
CA TRP A 195 -11.53 -2.48 16.25
C TRP A 195 -12.30 -3.12 15.10
N THR A 196 -13.61 -2.84 14.99
CA THR A 196 -14.41 -3.33 13.86
C THR A 196 -13.91 -2.78 12.53
N GLY A 197 -13.70 -1.47 12.45
CA GLY A 197 -13.15 -0.82 11.27
C GLY A 197 -11.71 -1.24 10.99
N ALA A 198 -10.89 -1.36 12.03
CA ALA A 198 -9.51 -1.85 11.90
C ALA A 198 -9.46 -3.24 11.26
N GLY A 199 -10.29 -4.19 11.73
CA GLY A 199 -10.32 -5.55 11.17
C GLY A 199 -10.74 -5.59 9.70
N TRP A 200 -11.81 -4.89 9.32
CA TRP A 200 -12.25 -4.85 7.93
C TRP A 200 -11.24 -4.18 6.99
N LEU A 201 -10.67 -3.03 7.39
CA LEU A 201 -9.65 -2.35 6.60
C LEU A 201 -8.41 -3.21 6.41
N PHE A 202 -7.99 -3.92 7.47
CA PHE A 202 -6.86 -4.82 7.37
C PHE A 202 -7.16 -6.04 6.49
N GLY A 203 -8.37 -6.58 6.58
CA GLY A 203 -8.82 -7.67 5.71
C GLY A 203 -8.84 -7.29 4.23
N LEU A 204 -9.33 -6.09 3.91
CA LEU A 204 -9.27 -5.55 2.55
C LEU A 204 -7.83 -5.30 2.09
N ALA A 205 -6.96 -4.82 2.98
CA ALA A 205 -5.54 -4.67 2.69
C ALA A 205 -4.89 -6.01 2.32
N MET A 206 -5.11 -7.05 3.13
CA MET A 206 -4.58 -8.39 2.86
C MET A 206 -5.18 -9.02 1.59
N ALA A 207 -6.47 -8.77 1.32
CA ALA A 207 -7.12 -9.26 0.11
C ALA A 207 -6.60 -8.57 -1.17
N THR A 208 -6.01 -7.37 -1.03
CA THR A 208 -5.36 -6.63 -2.11
C THR A 208 -3.91 -7.08 -2.30
N GLN A 209 -3.14 -7.12 -1.20
CA GLN A 209 -1.74 -7.58 -1.22
C GLN A 209 -1.41 -8.28 0.10
N PRO A 210 -1.15 -9.61 0.09
CA PRO A 210 -0.97 -10.40 1.31
C PRO A 210 0.27 -10.01 2.12
N LEU A 211 1.22 -9.30 1.52
CA LEU A 211 2.44 -8.82 2.18
C LEU A 211 2.16 -8.09 3.51
N VAL A 212 1.06 -7.33 3.57
CA VAL A 212 0.71 -6.55 4.78
C VAL A 212 0.40 -7.43 5.99
N VAL A 213 0.25 -8.75 5.83
CA VAL A 213 0.07 -9.71 6.93
C VAL A 213 1.18 -9.59 7.98
N LEU A 214 2.38 -9.14 7.58
CA LEU A 214 3.48 -8.88 8.51
C LEU A 214 3.15 -7.82 9.57
N MET A 215 2.19 -6.92 9.31
CA MET A 215 1.71 -5.97 10.33
C MET A 215 0.69 -6.59 11.30
N PHE A 216 0.08 -7.73 10.96
CA PHE A 216 -0.98 -8.32 11.76
C PHE A 216 -0.58 -8.61 13.22
N PRO A 217 0.61 -9.17 13.53
CA PRO A 217 1.05 -9.37 14.91
C PRO A 217 1.13 -8.07 15.72
N VAL A 218 1.46 -6.95 15.07
CA VAL A 218 1.48 -5.63 15.73
C VAL A 218 0.06 -5.15 16.04
N LEU A 219 -0.90 -5.33 15.12
CA LEU A 219 -2.32 -5.04 15.39
C LEU A 219 -2.86 -5.90 16.53
N LEU A 220 -2.55 -7.20 16.55
CA LEU A 220 -2.92 -8.11 17.65
C LEU A 220 -2.31 -7.67 18.99
N ALA A 221 -1.10 -7.11 18.99
CA ALA A 221 -0.45 -6.61 20.18
C ALA A 221 -1.19 -5.45 20.87
N MET A 222 -1.95 -4.68 20.07
CA MET A 222 -2.74 -3.54 20.54
C MET A 222 -4.09 -3.97 21.15
N CYS A 223 -4.61 -5.13 20.73
CA CYS A 223 -5.92 -5.62 21.13
C CYS A 223 -5.98 -6.12 22.56
N ASP A 224 -7.11 -5.93 23.23
CA ASP A 224 -7.49 -6.71 24.38
C ASP A 224 -7.97 -8.11 23.98
N ARG A 225 -7.83 -9.07 24.90
CA ARG A 225 -8.13 -10.51 24.62
C ARG A 225 -9.53 -10.72 24.02
N GLN A 226 -10.52 -9.95 24.47
CA GLN A 226 -11.91 -10.05 23.99
C GLN A 226 -12.09 -9.63 22.53
N GLN A 227 -11.19 -8.82 22.00
CA GLN A 227 -11.26 -8.25 20.65
C GLN A 227 -10.50 -9.09 19.61
N ILE A 228 -9.57 -9.94 20.04
CA ILE A 228 -8.67 -10.71 19.17
C ILE A 228 -9.43 -11.53 18.13
N THR A 229 -10.41 -12.33 18.58
CA THR A 229 -11.20 -13.20 17.70
C THR A 229 -11.98 -12.37 16.66
N GLY A 230 -12.62 -11.28 17.12
CA GLY A 230 -13.37 -10.40 16.23
C GLY A 230 -12.49 -9.66 15.21
N LEU A 231 -11.30 -9.22 15.62
CA LEU A 231 -10.33 -8.62 14.71
C LEU A 231 -9.83 -9.64 13.70
N ALA A 232 -9.39 -10.82 14.15
CA ALA A 232 -8.89 -11.87 13.28
C ALA A 232 -9.95 -12.31 12.26
N LEU A 233 -11.17 -12.58 12.68
CA LEU A 233 -12.26 -13.00 11.79
C LEU A 233 -12.49 -11.95 10.68
N ARG A 234 -12.63 -10.67 11.04
CA ARG A 234 -12.84 -9.58 10.06
C ARG A 234 -11.63 -9.37 9.15
N SER A 235 -10.43 -9.64 9.65
CA SER A 235 -9.21 -9.52 8.84
C SER A 235 -9.06 -10.64 7.82
N PHE A 236 -9.52 -11.86 8.11
CA PHE A 236 -9.38 -12.98 7.18
C PHE A 236 -10.60 -13.19 6.27
N LEU A 237 -11.78 -12.75 6.66
CA LEU A 237 -13.00 -12.96 5.87
C LEU A 237 -12.93 -12.38 4.44
N PRO A 238 -12.41 -11.17 4.17
CA PRO A 238 -12.31 -10.65 2.81
C PRO A 238 -11.39 -11.50 1.91
N ILE A 239 -10.29 -12.03 2.46
CA ILE A 239 -9.38 -12.91 1.72
C ILE A 239 -10.11 -14.19 1.33
N VAL A 240 -10.75 -14.84 2.31
CA VAL A 240 -11.48 -16.08 2.06
C VAL A 240 -12.57 -15.86 1.01
N ALA A 241 -13.35 -14.79 1.13
CA ALA A 241 -14.42 -14.48 0.18
C ALA A 241 -13.91 -14.28 -1.27
N LEU A 242 -12.78 -13.60 -1.43
CA LEU A 242 -12.24 -13.27 -2.76
C LEU A 242 -11.41 -14.41 -3.37
N VAL A 243 -10.72 -15.21 -2.55
CA VAL A 243 -9.85 -16.29 -3.04
C VAL A 243 -10.59 -17.60 -3.20
N ALA A 244 -11.64 -17.86 -2.40
CA ALA A 244 -12.40 -19.12 -2.48
C ALA A 244 -13.02 -19.35 -3.86
N THR A 245 -13.58 -18.32 -4.49
CA THR A 245 -14.21 -18.45 -5.81
C THR A 245 -13.23 -18.91 -6.89
N PRO A 246 -12.08 -18.22 -7.14
CA PRO A 246 -11.12 -18.71 -8.11
C PRO A 246 -10.48 -20.04 -7.71
N LEU A 247 -10.31 -20.31 -6.40
CA LEU A 247 -9.76 -21.58 -5.93
C LEU A 247 -10.69 -22.75 -6.27
N ILE A 248 -12.00 -22.58 -6.14
CA ILE A 248 -13.00 -23.60 -6.49
C ILE A 248 -13.10 -23.74 -8.01
N ALA A 249 -13.11 -22.64 -8.75
CA ALA A 249 -13.30 -22.64 -10.19
C ALA A 249 -12.05 -23.10 -10.96
N GLN A 250 -10.87 -22.74 -10.49
CA GLN A 250 -9.58 -22.98 -11.15
C GLN A 250 -8.48 -23.30 -10.12
N PHE A 251 -8.57 -24.46 -9.48
CA PHE A 251 -7.68 -24.87 -8.38
C PHE A 251 -6.19 -24.74 -8.71
N HIS A 252 -5.73 -25.42 -9.78
CA HIS A 252 -4.30 -25.45 -10.12
C HIS A 252 -3.73 -24.08 -10.50
N PRO A 253 -4.34 -23.28 -11.41
CA PRO A 253 -3.85 -21.93 -11.70
C PRO A 253 -3.82 -21.04 -10.49
N THR A 254 -4.86 -21.10 -9.62
CA THR A 254 -4.95 -20.29 -8.40
C THR A 254 -3.86 -20.66 -7.39
N MET A 255 -3.64 -21.96 -7.15
CA MET A 255 -2.59 -22.45 -6.26
C MET A 255 -1.20 -22.05 -6.77
N HIS A 256 -0.96 -22.22 -8.09
CA HIS A 256 0.30 -21.81 -8.71
C HIS A 256 0.55 -20.30 -8.53
N ALA A 257 -0.45 -19.44 -8.79
CA ALA A 257 -0.31 -18.00 -8.66
C ALA A 257 -0.04 -17.54 -7.22
N ILE A 258 -0.66 -18.20 -6.22
CA ILE A 258 -0.57 -17.79 -4.82
C ILE A 258 0.66 -18.38 -4.12
N PHE A 259 0.96 -19.66 -4.34
CA PHE A 259 1.97 -20.39 -3.58
C PHE A 259 3.29 -20.60 -4.34
N ASP A 260 3.20 -20.83 -5.66
CA ASP A 260 4.37 -21.08 -6.50
C ASP A 260 4.81 -19.81 -7.26
N GLN A 261 4.42 -18.63 -6.79
CA GLN A 261 4.71 -17.34 -7.41
C GLN A 261 6.14 -17.31 -8.00
N PRO A 262 6.27 -17.32 -9.35
CA PRO A 262 7.59 -17.31 -9.98
C PRO A 262 8.26 -15.94 -9.77
N ASN A 263 9.54 -15.98 -9.45
CA ASN A 263 10.41 -14.80 -9.40
C ASN A 263 11.61 -15.08 -10.30
N TYR A 264 12.11 -14.06 -10.98
CA TYR A 264 13.16 -14.18 -11.98
C TYR A 264 14.41 -13.43 -11.53
N PRO A 265 15.38 -14.09 -10.84
CA PRO A 265 16.53 -13.41 -10.23
C PRO A 265 17.37 -12.55 -11.17
N ARG A 266 17.30 -12.80 -12.49
CA ARG A 266 18.04 -12.03 -13.50
C ARG A 266 17.27 -10.82 -14.04
N ILE A 267 15.94 -10.84 -13.93
CA ILE A 267 15.07 -9.72 -14.29
C ILE A 267 14.97 -8.78 -13.09
N ASP A 268 14.68 -9.37 -11.95
CA ASP A 268 14.61 -8.74 -10.64
C ASP A 268 15.99 -8.74 -9.97
N HIS A 269 16.07 -8.74 -8.65
CA HIS A 269 17.33 -8.75 -7.94
C HIS A 269 17.45 -9.98 -7.03
N ALA A 270 18.43 -10.83 -7.31
CA ALA A 270 18.77 -11.93 -6.43
C ALA A 270 19.27 -11.43 -5.07
N THR A 271 19.01 -12.23 -4.05
CA THR A 271 19.42 -11.98 -2.66
C THR A 271 20.28 -13.17 -2.17
N PRO A 272 20.92 -13.07 -0.99
CA PRO A 272 21.60 -14.23 -0.39
C PRO A 272 20.69 -15.45 -0.17
N TRP A 273 19.35 -15.25 -0.11
CA TRP A 273 18.36 -16.29 0.10
C TRP A 273 17.92 -17.00 -1.18
N THR A 274 18.26 -16.49 -2.35
CA THR A 274 17.90 -17.09 -3.65
C THR A 274 18.38 -18.55 -3.76
N ALA A 275 19.55 -18.85 -3.19
CA ALA A 275 20.10 -20.19 -3.20
C ALA A 275 19.25 -21.21 -2.41
N LEU A 276 18.46 -20.76 -1.45
CA LEU A 276 17.57 -21.57 -0.60
C LEU A 276 16.15 -21.69 -1.13
N ALA A 277 15.82 -20.96 -2.20
CA ALA A 277 14.48 -20.97 -2.78
C ALA A 277 14.28 -22.19 -3.69
N PRO A 278 13.08 -22.81 -3.69
CA PRO A 278 12.74 -23.86 -4.64
C PRO A 278 12.84 -23.36 -6.10
N ARG A 279 13.34 -24.18 -7.00
CA ARG A 279 13.41 -23.84 -8.42
C ARG A 279 12.20 -24.44 -9.14
N LEU A 280 11.43 -23.59 -9.82
CA LEU A 280 10.20 -23.98 -10.51
C LEU A 280 10.43 -24.51 -11.93
N GLY A 281 11.67 -24.54 -12.39
CA GLY A 281 12.05 -24.92 -13.75
C GLY A 281 12.67 -23.75 -14.51
N GLY A 282 13.07 -24.01 -15.71
CA GLY A 282 13.80 -23.06 -16.55
C GLY A 282 15.29 -23.40 -16.64
N THR A 283 15.83 -23.24 -17.83
CA THR A 283 17.25 -23.41 -18.15
C THR A 283 17.81 -22.08 -18.65
N GLY A 284 19.06 -21.80 -18.33
CA GLY A 284 19.73 -20.59 -18.84
C GLY A 284 19.55 -19.35 -17.97
N LYS A 285 19.36 -18.20 -18.62
CA LYS A 285 19.48 -16.89 -17.95
C LYS A 285 18.32 -16.52 -17.01
N ASN A 286 17.12 -17.05 -17.22
CA ASN A 286 15.90 -16.71 -16.50
C ASN A 286 15.35 -17.94 -15.77
N VAL A 287 15.97 -18.29 -14.66
CA VAL A 287 15.46 -19.38 -13.82
C VAL A 287 14.39 -18.82 -12.90
N ALA A 288 13.18 -19.38 -12.98
CA ALA A 288 12.11 -19.06 -12.03
C ALA A 288 12.38 -19.72 -10.67
N VAL A 289 12.13 -19.00 -9.60
CA VAL A 289 12.20 -19.50 -8.23
C VAL A 289 10.92 -19.15 -7.49
N ALA A 290 10.46 -20.05 -6.62
CA ALA A 290 9.37 -19.75 -5.67
C ALA A 290 9.91 -18.96 -4.46
N GLY A 291 9.01 -18.44 -3.65
CA GLY A 291 9.40 -17.92 -2.34
C GLY A 291 10.06 -19.01 -1.49
N GLY A 292 11.21 -18.70 -0.91
CA GLY A 292 11.98 -19.64 -0.08
C GLY A 292 11.62 -19.53 1.40
N PRO A 293 12.45 -20.10 2.31
CA PRO A 293 12.26 -20.07 3.76
C PRO A 293 12.27 -18.65 4.34
N GLY A 294 12.78 -17.67 3.59
CA GLY A 294 12.83 -16.27 4.00
C GLY A 294 11.45 -15.68 4.35
N ARG A 295 10.38 -16.11 3.67
CA ARG A 295 9.01 -15.69 4.01
C ARG A 295 8.59 -16.16 5.40
N ALA A 296 8.92 -17.39 5.76
CA ALA A 296 8.65 -17.91 7.09
C ALA A 296 9.46 -17.14 8.16
N ILE A 297 10.73 -16.84 7.88
CA ILE A 297 11.57 -16.02 8.76
C ILE A 297 10.97 -14.61 8.95
N ALA A 298 10.51 -13.96 7.88
CA ALA A 298 9.85 -12.66 7.97
C ALA A 298 8.61 -12.71 8.88
N VAL A 299 7.78 -13.75 8.78
CA VAL A 299 6.61 -13.94 9.64
C VAL A 299 7.02 -14.15 11.09
N LEU A 300 8.03 -14.97 11.37
CA LEU A 300 8.55 -15.19 12.72
C LEU A 300 9.08 -13.89 13.34
N VAL A 301 9.84 -13.10 12.57
CA VAL A 301 10.32 -11.77 12.99
C VAL A 301 9.14 -10.85 13.30
N ALA A 302 8.14 -10.81 12.44
CA ALA A 302 6.93 -10.02 12.64
C ALA A 302 6.17 -10.44 13.91
N CYS A 303 6.04 -11.74 14.19
CA CYS A 303 5.47 -12.27 15.43
C CYS A 303 6.29 -11.83 16.67
N GLY A 304 7.62 -11.91 16.60
CA GLY A 304 8.51 -11.43 17.67
C GLY A 304 8.34 -9.92 17.92
N LEU A 305 8.22 -9.12 16.83
CA LEU A 305 7.94 -7.70 16.92
C LEU A 305 6.55 -7.42 17.52
N GLY A 306 5.53 -8.21 17.20
CA GLY A 306 4.21 -8.13 17.83
C GLY A 306 4.27 -8.38 19.33
N LEU A 307 4.96 -9.45 19.76
CA LEU A 307 5.17 -9.75 21.18
C LEU A 307 5.92 -8.63 21.92
N TRP A 308 6.93 -8.05 21.28
CA TRP A 308 7.64 -6.90 21.82
C TRP A 308 6.76 -5.64 21.88
N ALA A 309 5.97 -5.36 20.82
CA ALA A 309 5.07 -4.24 20.72
C ALA A 309 3.98 -4.28 21.80
N ARG A 310 3.50 -5.48 22.21
CA ARG A 310 2.54 -5.66 23.30
C ARG A 310 3.02 -5.04 24.62
N ARG A 311 4.33 -5.07 24.89
CA ARG A 311 4.94 -4.43 26.09
C ARG A 311 5.02 -2.91 25.97
N LYS A 312 4.69 -2.36 24.80
CA LYS A 312 4.79 -0.93 24.46
C LYS A 312 3.47 -0.36 23.95
N ARG A 313 2.35 -1.02 24.23
CA ARG A 313 1.03 -0.65 23.69
C ARG A 313 0.60 0.78 24.05
N ASP A 314 1.10 1.33 25.13
CA ASP A 314 0.80 2.72 25.57
C ASP A 314 1.60 3.78 24.78
N ARG A 315 2.41 3.38 23.81
CA ARG A 315 3.31 4.23 23.04
C ARG A 315 3.04 4.09 21.56
N PRO A 316 2.09 4.88 20.99
CA PRO A 316 1.67 4.75 19.61
C PRO A 316 2.82 4.86 18.60
N GLU A 317 3.81 5.71 18.86
CA GLU A 317 5.00 5.84 18.02
C GLU A 317 5.84 4.56 17.95
N MET A 318 5.86 3.76 19.04
CA MET A 318 6.57 2.48 19.08
C MET A 318 5.81 1.41 18.30
N LEU A 319 4.48 1.45 18.31
CA LEU A 319 3.65 0.52 17.54
C LEU A 319 3.79 0.78 16.03
N VAL A 320 3.80 2.05 15.63
CA VAL A 320 4.05 2.44 14.23
C VAL A 320 5.46 2.03 13.80
N TRP A 321 6.45 2.21 14.66
CA TRP A 321 7.82 1.78 14.38
C TRP A 321 7.94 0.26 14.28
N ALA A 322 7.25 -0.51 15.15
CA ALA A 322 7.17 -1.96 15.06
C ALA A 322 6.54 -2.43 13.75
N ALA A 323 5.50 -1.73 13.27
CA ALA A 323 4.88 -2.01 11.98
C ALA A 323 5.84 -1.76 10.81
N ALA A 324 6.63 -0.67 10.86
CA ALA A 324 7.67 -0.40 9.86
C ALA A 324 8.75 -1.49 9.84
N LEU A 325 9.22 -1.94 11.01
CA LEU A 325 10.17 -3.04 11.14
C LEU A 325 9.60 -4.36 10.63
N ALA A 326 8.33 -4.66 10.93
CA ALA A 326 7.66 -5.86 10.46
C ALA A 326 7.58 -5.89 8.93
N MET A 327 7.22 -4.76 8.30
CA MET A 327 7.21 -4.64 6.83
C MET A 327 8.61 -4.75 6.23
N ALA A 328 9.64 -4.21 6.91
CA ALA A 328 11.02 -4.30 6.46
C ALA A 328 11.57 -5.74 6.52
N SER A 329 11.06 -6.59 7.40
CA SER A 329 11.60 -7.96 7.58
C SER A 329 11.64 -8.75 6.28
N ARG A 330 10.65 -8.56 5.39
CA ARG A 330 10.63 -9.17 4.06
C ARG A 330 11.84 -8.75 3.24
N CYS A 331 12.20 -7.48 3.24
CA CYS A 331 13.32 -6.98 2.44
C CYS A 331 14.67 -7.62 2.81
N PHE A 332 14.79 -8.11 4.04
CA PHE A 332 16.00 -8.80 4.49
C PHE A 332 16.04 -10.29 4.16
N THR A 333 14.87 -10.91 3.96
CA THR A 333 14.76 -12.38 3.94
C THR A 333 14.14 -12.93 2.65
N GLU A 334 13.60 -12.10 1.76
CA GLU A 334 12.99 -12.56 0.49
C GLU A 334 14.06 -13.15 -0.44
N SER A 335 13.69 -14.18 -1.19
CA SER A 335 14.58 -14.86 -2.12
C SER A 335 14.93 -14.04 -3.35
N VAL A 336 14.03 -13.19 -3.81
CA VAL A 336 14.20 -12.22 -4.90
C VAL A 336 13.53 -10.94 -4.51
N MET A 337 14.18 -9.82 -4.74
CA MET A 337 13.65 -8.50 -4.41
C MET A 337 13.47 -7.64 -5.64
N ASP A 338 12.38 -6.88 -5.63
CA ASP A 338 12.10 -5.80 -6.57
C ASP A 338 12.21 -4.45 -5.91
N SER A 339 12.46 -3.43 -6.73
CA SER A 339 12.64 -2.05 -6.28
C SER A 339 11.43 -1.50 -5.51
N PHE A 340 10.23 -1.97 -5.79
CA PHE A 340 9.00 -1.54 -5.12
C PHE A 340 8.77 -2.22 -3.76
N TYR A 341 9.40 -3.36 -3.46
CA TYR A 341 9.27 -4.06 -2.16
C TYR A 341 9.75 -3.24 -0.96
N ILE A 342 10.65 -2.27 -1.18
CA ILE A 342 11.21 -1.44 -0.12
C ILE A 342 10.22 -0.38 0.39
N TRP A 343 9.28 0.03 -0.48
CA TRP A 343 8.42 1.17 -0.23
C TRP A 343 7.54 1.04 1.03
N PRO A 344 6.89 -0.09 1.33
CA PRO A 344 6.04 -0.22 2.52
C PRO A 344 6.77 0.10 3.84
N ALA A 345 7.99 -0.39 3.98
CA ALA A 345 8.82 -0.14 5.15
C ALA A 345 9.25 1.33 5.24
N LEU A 346 9.65 1.93 4.11
CA LEU A 346 10.03 3.34 4.02
C LEU A 346 8.85 4.26 4.33
N ALA A 347 7.67 3.96 3.77
CA ALA A 347 6.47 4.76 3.97
C ALA A 347 6.11 4.90 5.46
N ILE A 348 6.06 3.79 6.19
CA ILE A 348 5.72 3.78 7.60
C ILE A 348 6.88 4.32 8.45
N GLY A 349 8.13 3.98 8.11
CA GLY A 349 9.33 4.45 8.81
C GLY A 349 9.49 5.97 8.76
N LEU A 350 9.17 6.60 7.62
CA LEU A 350 9.20 8.06 7.45
C LEU A 350 8.18 8.78 8.35
N VAL A 351 7.02 8.18 8.62
CA VAL A 351 6.05 8.74 9.58
C VAL A 351 6.67 8.86 10.97
N VAL A 352 7.38 7.83 11.41
CA VAL A 352 8.06 7.85 12.72
C VAL A 352 9.22 8.85 12.72
N ALA A 353 10.01 8.92 11.64
CA ALA A 353 11.06 9.93 11.50
C ALA A 353 10.50 11.36 11.57
N ALA A 354 9.34 11.61 10.94
CA ALA A 354 8.64 12.89 11.01
C ALA A 354 8.17 13.23 12.45
N TYR A 355 7.68 12.23 13.19
CA TYR A 355 7.33 12.38 14.61
C TYR A 355 8.56 12.75 15.44
N MET A 356 9.69 12.08 15.21
CA MET A 356 10.92 12.28 15.98
C MET A 356 11.57 13.65 15.76
N GLY A 357 11.32 14.35 14.65
CA GLY A 357 11.80 15.71 14.42
C GLY A 357 12.23 16.03 12.99
N ARG A 358 12.40 17.31 12.71
CA ARG A 358 12.69 17.82 11.36
C ARG A 358 14.01 17.26 10.76
N TRP A 359 15.05 17.18 11.56
CA TRP A 359 16.36 16.72 11.09
C TRP A 359 16.37 15.20 10.82
N ARG A 360 15.66 14.43 11.65
CA ARG A 360 15.50 12.99 11.40
C ARG A 360 14.64 12.72 10.17
N LEU A 361 13.59 13.50 9.96
CA LEU A 361 12.80 13.43 8.74
C LEU A 361 13.63 13.78 7.49
N ALA A 362 14.41 14.86 7.55
CA ALA A 362 15.28 15.26 6.43
C ALA A 362 16.32 14.18 6.10
N PHE A 363 16.99 13.65 7.11
CA PHE A 363 17.98 12.59 6.94
C PHE A 363 17.34 11.29 6.43
N ALA A 364 16.26 10.81 7.09
CA ALA A 364 15.53 9.62 6.66
C ALA A 364 14.94 9.78 5.25
N GLY A 365 14.44 10.98 4.94
CA GLY A 365 13.91 11.30 3.62
C GLY A 365 14.95 11.25 2.52
N ALA A 366 16.12 11.88 2.76
CA ALA A 366 17.23 11.82 1.81
C ALA A 366 17.69 10.38 1.57
N LEU A 367 17.83 9.58 2.63
CA LEU A 367 18.16 8.16 2.53
C LEU A 367 17.08 7.36 1.80
N ALA A 368 15.78 7.60 2.08
CA ALA A 368 14.70 6.89 1.43
C ALA A 368 14.66 7.17 -0.08
N VAL A 369 14.84 8.44 -0.48
CA VAL A 369 14.93 8.82 -1.90
C VAL A 369 16.15 8.18 -2.54
N LEU A 370 17.34 8.27 -1.90
CA LEU A 370 18.56 7.64 -2.42
C LEU A 370 18.39 6.12 -2.58
N THR A 371 17.83 5.45 -1.57
CA THR A 371 17.56 4.00 -1.61
C THR A 371 16.60 3.65 -2.74
N SER A 372 15.53 4.44 -2.94
CA SER A 372 14.59 4.25 -4.04
C SER A 372 15.23 4.45 -5.41
N VAL A 373 16.14 5.40 -5.56
CA VAL A 373 16.88 5.60 -6.82
C VAL A 373 17.84 4.46 -7.07
N VAL A 374 18.66 4.09 -6.07
CA VAL A 374 19.66 3.02 -6.17
C VAL A 374 18.99 1.66 -6.41
N SER A 375 17.78 1.45 -5.88
CA SER A 375 17.04 0.20 -6.08
C SER A 375 16.69 -0.10 -7.55
N ASN A 376 16.73 0.91 -8.43
CA ASN A 376 16.53 0.73 -9.87
C ASN A 376 17.84 0.55 -10.65
N TRP A 377 19.00 0.56 -9.98
CA TRP A 377 20.27 0.37 -10.64
C TRP A 377 20.63 -1.12 -10.73
N ARG A 378 21.16 -1.52 -11.87
CA ARG A 378 21.68 -2.88 -12.04
C ARG A 378 23.12 -2.96 -11.53
N LEU A 379 23.23 -3.06 -10.21
CA LEU A 379 24.46 -3.44 -9.53
C LEU A 379 24.55 -4.97 -9.47
N GLY A 380 25.73 -5.52 -9.15
CA GLY A 380 25.85 -6.95 -8.89
C GLY A 380 24.89 -7.39 -7.77
N GLU A 381 24.42 -8.64 -7.82
CA GLU A 381 23.33 -9.18 -6.97
C GLU A 381 23.53 -8.86 -5.46
N PHE A 382 24.68 -9.24 -4.91
CA PHE A 382 24.95 -9.03 -3.49
C PHE A 382 25.19 -7.55 -3.12
N PRO A 383 25.98 -6.74 -3.86
CA PRO A 383 26.12 -5.32 -3.59
C PRO A 383 24.82 -4.55 -3.64
N TRP A 384 23.94 -4.87 -4.58
CA TRP A 384 22.63 -4.24 -4.66
C TRP A 384 21.81 -4.49 -3.40
N TRP A 385 21.65 -5.78 -3.02
CA TRP A 385 20.91 -6.15 -1.82
C TRP A 385 21.47 -5.50 -0.56
N ALA A 386 22.81 -5.50 -0.38
CA ALA A 386 23.47 -4.92 0.77
C ALA A 386 23.23 -3.41 0.88
N LEU A 387 23.32 -2.68 -0.24
CA LEU A 387 23.09 -1.23 -0.27
C LEU A 387 21.64 -0.88 0.03
N VAL A 388 20.70 -1.57 -0.59
CA VAL A 388 19.27 -1.32 -0.40
C VAL A 388 18.83 -1.65 1.02
N THR A 389 19.26 -2.80 1.56
CA THR A 389 18.94 -3.18 2.94
C THR A 389 19.61 -2.26 3.96
N ALA A 390 20.86 -1.83 3.73
CA ALA A 390 21.51 -0.81 4.56
C ALA A 390 20.74 0.52 4.56
N GLY A 391 20.26 0.96 3.40
CA GLY A 391 19.41 2.14 3.28
C GLY A 391 18.14 2.04 4.11
N ILE A 392 17.42 0.91 4.02
CA ILE A 392 16.23 0.65 4.85
C ILE A 392 16.59 0.69 6.35
N VAL A 393 17.66 0.01 6.77
CA VAL A 393 18.11 0.03 8.17
C VAL A 393 18.38 1.45 8.65
N LEU A 394 19.06 2.27 7.86
CA LEU A 394 19.38 3.64 8.24
C LEU A 394 18.13 4.53 8.35
N VAL A 395 17.14 4.36 7.45
CA VAL A 395 15.85 5.06 7.53
C VAL A 395 15.11 4.64 8.81
N LEU A 396 15.04 3.35 9.11
CA LEU A 396 14.39 2.84 10.32
C LEU A 396 15.13 3.26 11.59
N ALA A 397 16.47 3.29 11.57
CA ALA A 397 17.28 3.78 12.68
C ALA A 397 17.06 5.28 12.94
N ALA A 398 16.91 6.09 11.90
CA ALA A 398 16.56 7.50 12.03
C ALA A 398 15.18 7.69 12.69
N GLY A 399 14.23 6.78 12.42
CA GLY A 399 12.92 6.69 13.09
C GLY A 399 12.97 6.08 14.48
N SER A 400 14.13 5.54 14.94
CA SER A 400 14.18 4.83 16.21
C SER A 400 13.81 5.72 17.40
N VAL A 401 12.88 5.23 18.20
CA VAL A 401 12.37 5.95 19.37
C VAL A 401 13.31 5.72 20.55
N ARG A 402 14.31 6.59 20.72
CA ARG A 402 15.11 6.62 21.96
C ARG A 402 14.24 7.13 23.10
N ARG A 403 14.48 6.67 24.34
CA ARG A 403 13.84 7.25 25.53
C ARG A 403 14.15 8.75 25.55
N ILE A 404 13.21 9.57 25.10
CA ILE A 404 13.18 10.97 25.45
C ILE A 404 12.63 10.95 26.86
N SER A 405 13.44 11.31 27.86
CA SER A 405 12.95 11.60 29.18
C SER A 405 11.98 12.79 29.06
N ARG A 406 10.70 12.49 28.97
CA ARG A 406 9.65 13.54 29.01
C ARG A 406 9.61 14.08 30.43
N HIS A 407 10.28 15.18 30.66
CA HIS A 407 9.83 16.12 31.67
C HIS A 407 8.48 16.69 31.18
N GLY A 408 7.41 16.27 31.85
CA GLY A 408 6.12 16.96 31.90
C GLY A 408 5.31 17.06 30.62
N SER A 409 4.54 16.08 30.29
CA SER A 409 3.11 16.21 29.98
C SER A 409 2.49 14.81 29.91
N LYS A 410 1.94 14.38 31.03
CA LYS A 410 0.92 13.34 31.02
C LYS A 410 -0.28 13.95 30.30
N MET A 411 -0.48 13.60 29.04
CA MET A 411 -1.79 13.75 28.43
C MET A 411 -2.69 12.71 29.13
N PRO A 412 -3.73 13.09 29.82
CA PRO A 412 -4.66 12.13 30.37
C PRO A 412 -5.31 11.43 29.19
N MET A 413 -5.19 10.10 29.11
CA MET A 413 -6.16 9.30 28.36
C MET A 413 -7.48 9.42 29.17
N THR A 414 -8.27 10.41 28.86
CA THR A 414 -9.66 10.41 29.26
C THR A 414 -10.33 9.33 28.40
N CYS A 415 -10.56 8.15 29.00
CA CYS A 415 -11.67 7.32 28.62
C CYS A 415 -12.95 8.09 28.97
N GLU A 416 -13.24 9.14 28.23
CA GLU A 416 -14.59 9.64 28.17
C GLU A 416 -15.39 8.57 27.42
N ASN A 417 -16.24 7.89 28.17
CA ASN A 417 -17.36 7.12 27.64
C ASN A 417 -18.14 8.10 26.75
N ASP A 418 -17.86 8.06 25.47
CA ASP A 418 -18.44 8.95 24.50
C ASP A 418 -19.90 8.55 24.26
N THR A 419 -20.77 9.08 25.11
CA THR A 419 -22.23 9.11 24.90
C THR A 419 -22.59 10.03 23.72
N SER A 420 -21.63 10.56 22.96
CA SER A 420 -21.84 11.46 21.83
C SER A 420 -22.42 10.80 20.59
N LEU A 421 -22.44 9.46 20.49
CA LEU A 421 -23.14 8.77 19.40
C LEU A 421 -24.66 8.97 19.47
N SER A 422 -25.23 9.29 20.64
CA SER A 422 -26.65 9.65 20.77
C SER A 422 -26.99 11.03 20.20
N GLN A 423 -26.02 11.95 20.11
CA GLN A 423 -26.26 13.30 19.56
C GLN A 423 -26.26 13.34 18.03
N TRP A 424 -25.59 12.39 17.36
CA TRP A 424 -25.64 12.28 15.89
C TRP A 424 -26.98 11.71 15.40
N GLY A 425 -27.55 10.76 16.12
CA GLY A 425 -28.87 10.21 15.81
C GLY A 425 -30.00 11.24 15.99
N THR A 426 -29.93 12.08 17.01
CA THR A 426 -30.96 13.09 17.31
C THR A 426 -30.91 14.33 16.40
N ARG A 427 -29.76 14.71 15.85
CA ARG A 427 -29.68 15.78 14.83
C ARG A 427 -30.26 15.35 13.48
N SER A 428 -30.04 14.11 13.05
CA SER A 428 -30.65 13.59 11.81
C SER A 428 -32.16 13.41 11.94
N ALA A 429 -32.66 12.99 13.12
CA ALA A 429 -34.09 12.84 13.38
C ALA A 429 -34.84 14.18 13.43
N ARG A 430 -34.22 15.27 13.92
CA ARG A 430 -34.83 16.62 13.92
C ARG A 430 -34.95 17.23 12.53
N LEU A 431 -34.07 16.87 11.58
CA LEU A 431 -34.18 17.36 10.19
C LEU A 431 -35.26 16.62 9.40
N VAL A 432 -35.63 15.42 9.79
CA VAL A 432 -36.73 14.65 9.14
C VAL A 432 -38.10 14.98 9.76
N GLY A 433 -38.16 15.35 11.04
CA GLY A 433 -39.40 15.70 11.74
C GLY A 433 -39.97 17.10 11.42
N ALA A 434 -39.19 18.01 10.82
CA ALA A 434 -39.62 19.36 10.44
C ALA A 434 -40.21 19.47 9.03
N ALA A 435 -40.46 18.32 8.38
CA ALA A 435 -40.93 18.21 6.99
C ALA A 435 -42.25 17.42 6.86
N ARG A 436 -43.07 17.40 7.92
CA ARG A 436 -44.46 16.98 7.84
C ARG A 436 -45.40 18.15 8.14
#